data_08915ad9426e86255c27bf56ca9d4e32
#
_entry.id   08915ad9426e86255c27bf56ca9d4e32
#
_cell.length_a   1.000
_cell.length_b   1.000
_cell.length_c   1.000
_cell.angle_alpha   90.00
_cell.angle_beta   90.00
_cell.angle_gamma   90.00
#
_symmetry.space_group_name_H-M   'P 1'
#
loop_
_entity.id
_entity.type
_entity.pdbx_description
1 polymer ?
#
loop_
_entity_poly.entity_id
_entity_poly.type
_entity_poly.pdbx_seq_one_letter_code
_entity_poly.pdbx_strand_id
1 'polypeptide(L)'
;IGGTFSVFINIPGLLIVVGGTIATSFIKFTMEDIINSISVAMKAFTVKIDPPEEIMEKMVSVAKVAKERGLMALESEKPDDEFAGKAFQFLADGFDEQQIKELLQKDLNLTIQRHTTGRNVFKGMGGSAPAFGMIGTLIGLVQMLANMANPQDIGPAMAIALLTTLYGALIANLVCLPLADKLALRSQQEQISKNLILDAVLGIARGLSGMVFQETLKIHLSPKDRLKIVPNGKKEASA
;
A
#
# COMPACT_ATOMS: atom_id res chain seq x y z
N ILE A 1 -34.88 -6.42 12.51
CA ILE A 1 -34.02 -7.57 12.77
C ILE A 1 -33.89 -7.70 14.28
N GLY A 2 -34.85 -8.39 14.92
CA GLY A 2 -34.93 -8.56 16.37
C GLY A 2 -34.44 -9.94 16.80
N GLY A 3 -33.16 -10.21 16.70
CA GLY A 3 -32.54 -11.45 17.18
C GLY A 3 -31.27 -11.14 17.98
N THR A 4 -30.95 -11.94 18.97
CA THR A 4 -29.70 -11.85 19.73
C THR A 4 -28.52 -12.09 18.80
N PHE A 5 -27.51 -11.23 18.80
CA PHE A 5 -26.28 -11.34 18.00
C PHE A 5 -25.58 -12.71 18.14
N SER A 6 -25.83 -13.41 19.24
CA SER A 6 -25.29 -14.76 19.49
C SER A 6 -25.70 -15.79 18.44
N VAL A 7 -26.83 -15.61 17.75
CA VAL A 7 -27.30 -16.52 16.68
C VAL A 7 -26.35 -16.52 15.48
N PHE A 8 -25.60 -15.42 15.28
CA PHE A 8 -24.61 -15.29 14.19
C PHE A 8 -23.21 -15.75 14.58
N ILE A 9 -23.01 -16.28 15.79
CA ILE A 9 -21.71 -16.78 16.25
C ILE A 9 -21.75 -18.29 16.31
N ASN A 10 -21.01 -18.94 15.41
CA ASN A 10 -20.84 -20.39 15.38
C ASN A 10 -19.34 -20.72 15.39
N ILE A 11 -18.83 -21.20 16.52
CA ILE A 11 -17.39 -21.45 16.70
C ILE A 11 -16.87 -22.51 15.70
N PRO A 12 -17.52 -23.68 15.49
CA PRO A 12 -17.11 -24.64 14.48
C PRO A 12 -17.02 -24.03 13.07
N GLY A 13 -18.02 -23.25 12.68
CA GLY A 13 -18.03 -22.56 11.39
C GLY A 13 -16.89 -21.54 11.24
N LEU A 14 -16.59 -20.77 12.29
CA LEU A 14 -15.46 -19.85 12.31
C LEU A 14 -14.13 -20.58 12.18
N LEU A 15 -13.95 -21.69 12.87
CA LEU A 15 -12.72 -22.50 12.79
C LEU A 15 -12.49 -23.05 11.39
N ILE A 16 -13.54 -23.49 10.68
CA ILE A 16 -13.42 -23.95 9.30
C ILE A 16 -12.96 -22.82 8.38
N VAL A 17 -13.63 -21.67 8.44
CA VAL A 17 -13.35 -20.57 7.50
C VAL A 17 -12.06 -19.85 7.83
N VAL A 18 -11.88 -19.41 9.06
CA VAL A 18 -10.68 -18.67 9.49
C VAL A 18 -9.47 -19.59 9.49
N GLY A 19 -9.59 -20.78 10.09
CA GLY A 19 -8.51 -21.76 10.15
C GLY A 19 -8.08 -22.22 8.76
N GLY A 20 -9.04 -22.55 7.88
CA GLY A 20 -8.76 -22.94 6.49
C GLY A 20 -8.10 -21.81 5.68
N THR A 21 -8.58 -20.57 5.84
CA THR A 21 -7.99 -19.39 5.18
C THR A 21 -6.55 -19.15 5.64
N ILE A 22 -6.29 -19.23 6.94
CA ILE A 22 -4.95 -19.07 7.53
C ILE A 22 -4.04 -20.21 7.07
N ALA A 23 -4.47 -21.46 7.16
CA ALA A 23 -3.69 -22.62 6.73
C ALA A 23 -3.28 -22.52 5.25
N THR A 24 -4.22 -22.14 4.38
CA THR A 24 -3.93 -21.92 2.95
C THR A 24 -2.96 -20.77 2.73
N SER A 25 -3.01 -19.74 3.56
CA SER A 25 -2.08 -18.60 3.47
C SER A 25 -0.65 -19.04 3.81
N PHE A 26 -0.46 -19.90 4.80
CA PHE A 26 0.86 -20.47 5.13
C PHE A 26 1.40 -21.40 4.04
N ILE A 27 0.54 -22.03 3.26
CA ILE A 27 0.96 -22.83 2.12
C ILE A 27 1.40 -21.94 0.93
N LYS A 28 0.73 -20.79 0.74
CA LYS A 28 0.98 -19.89 -0.41
C LYS A 28 2.13 -18.92 -0.18
N PHE A 29 2.36 -18.48 1.05
CA PHE A 29 3.27 -17.40 1.42
C PHE A 29 4.19 -17.83 2.56
N THR A 30 5.36 -17.20 2.66
CA THR A 30 6.25 -17.44 3.80
C THR A 30 5.69 -16.80 5.07
N MET A 31 6.11 -17.34 6.24
CA MET A 31 5.76 -16.74 7.54
C MET A 31 6.16 -15.26 7.63
N GLU A 32 7.33 -14.94 7.08
CA GLU A 32 7.86 -13.58 7.04
C GLU A 32 6.95 -12.65 6.21
N ASP A 33 6.49 -13.10 5.05
CA ASP A 33 5.58 -12.33 4.21
C ASP A 33 4.25 -12.05 4.91
N ILE A 34 3.70 -13.02 5.64
CA ILE A 34 2.44 -12.88 6.36
C ILE A 34 2.59 -11.85 7.49
N ILE A 35 3.65 -11.96 8.31
CA ILE A 35 3.88 -11.03 9.43
C ILE A 35 4.14 -9.61 8.90
N ASN A 36 4.98 -9.49 7.87
CA ASN A 36 5.30 -8.21 7.25
C ASN A 36 4.06 -7.57 6.61
N SER A 37 3.16 -8.37 6.00
CA SER A 37 1.92 -7.85 5.39
C SER A 37 1.00 -7.20 6.42
N ILE A 38 0.89 -7.75 7.63
CA ILE A 38 0.10 -7.17 8.71
C ILE A 38 0.71 -5.84 9.16
N SER A 39 2.04 -5.77 9.33
CA SER A 39 2.75 -4.55 9.69
C SER A 39 2.57 -3.45 8.63
N VAL A 40 2.71 -3.81 7.35
CA VAL A 40 2.50 -2.89 6.22
C VAL A 40 1.04 -2.42 6.16
N ALA A 41 0.07 -3.31 6.40
CA ALA A 41 -1.34 -2.94 6.45
C ALA A 41 -1.62 -1.91 7.55
N MET A 42 -1.08 -2.08 8.75
CA MET A 42 -1.23 -1.09 9.83
C MET A 42 -0.59 0.26 9.45
N LYS A 43 0.59 0.25 8.85
CA LYS A 43 1.25 1.49 8.38
C LYS A 43 0.45 2.20 7.29
N ALA A 44 -0.25 1.48 6.41
CA ALA A 44 -1.08 2.06 5.36
C ALA A 44 -2.24 2.92 5.90
N PHE A 45 -2.64 2.74 7.16
CA PHE A 45 -3.65 3.57 7.82
C PHE A 45 -3.06 4.73 8.63
N THR A 46 -1.83 4.59 9.13
CA THR A 46 -1.22 5.55 10.07
C THR A 46 -0.26 6.51 9.40
N VAL A 47 0.50 6.07 8.40
CA VAL A 47 1.51 6.90 7.73
C VAL A 47 0.85 7.84 6.72
N LYS A 48 1.12 9.13 6.86
CA LYS A 48 0.69 10.17 5.93
C LYS A 48 1.74 10.27 4.80
N ILE A 49 1.31 10.24 3.57
CA ILE A 49 2.17 10.49 2.40
C ILE A 49 1.98 11.96 2.05
N ASP A 50 3.08 12.69 1.93
CA ASP A 50 3.04 14.09 1.51
C ASP A 50 2.46 14.18 0.09
N PRO A 51 1.61 15.17 -0.17
CA PRO A 51 1.07 15.38 -1.51
C PRO A 51 2.21 15.76 -2.48
N PRO A 52 2.12 15.37 -3.76
CA PRO A 52 3.17 15.62 -4.75
C PRO A 52 3.54 17.11 -4.89
N GLU A 53 2.60 18.04 -4.62
CA GLU A 53 2.84 19.48 -4.64
C GLU A 53 3.85 19.91 -3.56
N GLU A 54 3.68 19.42 -2.33
CA GLU A 54 4.60 19.72 -1.22
C GLU A 54 5.99 19.15 -1.48
N ILE A 55 6.06 17.93 -2.03
CA ILE A 55 7.33 17.31 -2.41
C ILE A 55 8.01 18.13 -3.50
N MET A 56 7.27 18.59 -4.51
CA MET A 56 7.79 19.44 -5.56
C MET A 56 8.36 20.76 -4.99
N GLU A 57 7.64 21.43 -4.09
CA GLU A 57 8.11 22.67 -3.46
C GLU A 57 9.40 22.44 -2.64
N LYS A 58 9.46 21.35 -1.87
CA LYS A 58 10.67 20.92 -1.15
C LYS A 58 11.84 20.69 -2.13
N MET A 59 11.60 19.97 -3.25
CA MET A 59 12.66 19.70 -4.24
C MET A 59 13.13 20.97 -4.96
N VAL A 60 12.25 21.94 -5.22
CA VAL A 60 12.62 23.24 -5.78
C VAL A 60 13.49 24.03 -4.81
N SER A 61 13.23 23.98 -3.50
CA SER A 61 14.06 24.62 -2.49
C SER A 61 15.44 23.97 -2.40
N VAL A 62 15.50 22.65 -2.43
CA VAL A 62 16.74 21.86 -2.45
C VAL A 62 17.60 22.18 -3.68
N ALA A 63 16.96 22.30 -4.86
CA ALA A 63 17.65 22.69 -6.09
C ALA A 63 18.27 24.10 -6.02
N LYS A 64 17.64 25.04 -5.30
CA LYS A 64 18.24 26.36 -5.03
C LYS A 64 19.48 26.26 -4.13
N VAL A 65 19.38 25.49 -3.04
CA VAL A 65 20.52 25.26 -2.12
C VAL A 65 21.69 24.63 -2.88
N ALA A 66 21.43 23.60 -3.68
CA ALA A 66 22.44 22.95 -4.51
C ALA A 66 23.11 23.91 -5.50
N LYS A 67 22.35 24.84 -6.08
CA LYS A 67 22.88 25.86 -7.01
C LYS A 67 23.70 26.94 -6.33
N GLU A 68 23.28 27.39 -5.14
CA GLU A 68 23.91 28.49 -4.41
C GLU A 68 25.14 28.06 -3.60
N ARG A 69 25.08 26.86 -3.00
CA ARG A 69 26.07 26.34 -2.04
C ARG A 69 26.81 25.10 -2.51
N GLY A 70 26.45 24.59 -3.70
CA GLY A 70 27.01 23.34 -4.23
C GLY A 70 26.34 22.08 -3.71
N LEU A 71 26.61 20.94 -4.38
CA LEU A 71 26.00 19.65 -4.05
C LEU A 71 26.37 19.15 -2.65
N MET A 72 27.56 19.44 -2.16
CA MET A 72 28.01 19.04 -0.80
C MET A 72 27.12 19.63 0.31
N ALA A 73 26.47 20.78 0.08
CA ALA A 73 25.57 21.38 1.06
C ALA A 73 24.34 20.52 1.33
N LEU A 74 23.98 19.60 0.41
CA LEU A 74 22.85 18.70 0.55
C LEU A 74 23.05 17.62 1.61
N GLU A 75 24.27 17.35 2.04
CA GLU A 75 24.57 16.45 3.17
C GLU A 75 23.96 16.95 4.49
N SER A 76 23.83 18.28 4.64
CA SER A 76 23.22 18.89 5.83
C SER A 76 21.69 18.88 5.80
N GLU A 77 21.07 18.67 4.64
CA GLU A 77 19.62 18.59 4.48
C GLU A 77 19.12 17.23 4.99
N LYS A 78 18.21 17.28 5.96
CA LYS A 78 17.60 16.07 6.55
C LYS A 78 16.13 15.99 6.17
N PRO A 79 15.80 15.42 5.01
CA PRO A 79 14.40 15.21 4.64
C PRO A 79 13.76 14.13 5.53
N ASP A 80 12.44 14.25 5.77
CA ASP A 80 11.67 13.27 6.51
C ASP A 80 11.59 11.92 5.75
N ASP A 81 11.74 11.94 4.44
CA ASP A 81 11.71 10.76 3.56
C ASP A 81 13.14 10.16 3.44
N GLU A 82 13.27 8.89 3.85
CA GLU A 82 14.53 8.14 3.79
C GLU A 82 15.07 8.01 2.35
N PHE A 83 14.16 7.89 1.35
CA PHE A 83 14.53 7.79 -0.05
C PHE A 83 15.13 9.11 -0.56
N ALA A 84 14.54 10.24 -0.18
CA ALA A 84 15.11 11.56 -0.48
C ALA A 84 16.47 11.76 0.22
N GLY A 85 16.60 11.31 1.47
CA GLY A 85 17.87 11.39 2.22
C GLY A 85 19.00 10.63 1.53
N LYS A 86 18.75 9.39 1.09
CA LYS A 86 19.72 8.61 0.30
C LYS A 86 20.08 9.30 -1.02
N ALA A 87 19.08 9.87 -1.70
CA ALA A 87 19.29 10.56 -2.95
C ALA A 87 20.16 11.81 -2.81
N PHE A 88 19.97 12.59 -1.72
CA PHE A 88 20.82 13.76 -1.42
C PHE A 88 22.23 13.36 -1.07
N GLN A 89 22.40 12.26 -0.34
CA GLN A 89 23.73 11.74 -0.02
C GLN A 89 24.48 11.33 -1.30
N PHE A 90 23.85 10.65 -2.25
CA PHE A 90 24.49 10.30 -3.52
C PHE A 90 24.92 11.52 -4.32
N LEU A 91 24.14 12.61 -4.31
CA LEU A 91 24.52 13.88 -4.92
C LEU A 91 25.73 14.50 -4.22
N ALA A 92 25.76 14.53 -2.88
CA ALA A 92 26.84 15.11 -2.09
C ALA A 92 28.15 14.31 -2.24
N ASP A 93 28.06 12.98 -2.33
CA ASP A 93 29.18 12.05 -2.54
C ASP A 93 29.73 12.09 -3.97
N GLY A 94 29.09 12.84 -4.89
CA GLY A 94 29.57 13.03 -6.26
C GLY A 94 29.33 11.84 -7.20
N PHE A 95 28.31 11.01 -6.93
CA PHE A 95 27.89 9.98 -7.86
C PHE A 95 27.43 10.60 -9.18
N ASP A 96 27.72 9.92 -10.30
CA ASP A 96 27.22 10.39 -11.59
C ASP A 96 25.71 10.13 -11.76
N GLU A 97 25.10 10.84 -12.72
CA GLU A 97 23.67 10.77 -12.98
C GLU A 97 23.18 9.33 -13.24
N GLN A 98 23.96 8.54 -13.97
CA GLN A 98 23.59 7.18 -14.33
C GLN A 98 23.60 6.27 -13.10
N GLN A 99 24.62 6.40 -12.24
CA GLN A 99 24.73 5.65 -10.99
C GLN A 99 23.58 5.98 -10.03
N ILE A 100 23.28 7.28 -9.84
CA ILE A 100 22.15 7.73 -9.02
C ILE A 100 20.83 7.12 -9.52
N LYS A 101 20.60 7.21 -10.83
CA LYS A 101 19.39 6.67 -11.47
C LYS A 101 19.25 5.17 -11.24
N GLU A 102 20.31 4.40 -11.48
CA GLU A 102 20.28 2.94 -11.34
C GLU A 102 20.03 2.51 -9.88
N LEU A 103 20.71 3.14 -8.92
CA LEU A 103 20.57 2.82 -7.51
C LEU A 103 19.19 3.16 -6.97
N LEU A 104 18.71 4.37 -7.22
CA LEU A 104 17.39 4.82 -6.76
C LEU A 104 16.25 4.08 -7.45
N GLN A 105 16.36 3.79 -8.75
CA GLN A 105 15.36 3.00 -9.48
C GLN A 105 15.30 1.57 -8.93
N LYS A 106 16.43 0.97 -8.58
CA LYS A 106 16.50 -0.35 -7.97
C LYS A 106 15.85 -0.36 -6.59
N ASP A 107 16.14 0.64 -5.75
CA ASP A 107 15.53 0.76 -4.41
C ASP A 107 14.00 0.95 -4.51
N LEU A 108 13.54 1.80 -5.43
CA LEU A 108 12.13 1.98 -5.73
C LEU A 108 11.46 0.67 -6.15
N ASN A 109 12.05 -0.06 -7.10
CA ASN A 109 11.50 -1.33 -7.60
C ASN A 109 11.41 -2.38 -6.50
N LEU A 110 12.43 -2.51 -5.65
CA LEU A 110 12.42 -3.42 -4.50
C LEU A 110 11.34 -3.03 -3.47
N THR A 111 11.12 -1.75 -3.25
CA THR A 111 10.05 -1.27 -2.37
C THR A 111 8.68 -1.64 -2.93
N ILE A 112 8.43 -1.40 -4.23
CA ILE A 112 7.18 -1.76 -4.91
C ILE A 112 6.96 -3.29 -4.85
N GLN A 113 8.02 -4.07 -5.04
CA GLN A 113 7.94 -5.53 -4.96
C GLN A 113 7.51 -6.00 -3.56
N ARG A 114 8.10 -5.44 -2.48
CA ARG A 114 7.69 -5.73 -1.09
C ARG A 114 6.23 -5.37 -0.83
N HIS A 115 5.76 -4.21 -1.31
CA HIS A 115 4.36 -3.82 -1.18
C HIS A 115 3.43 -4.73 -1.96
N THR A 116 3.85 -5.17 -3.14
CA THR A 116 3.09 -6.12 -3.97
C THR A 116 2.95 -7.48 -3.28
N THR A 117 4.01 -7.98 -2.66
CA THR A 117 3.97 -9.23 -1.87
C THR A 117 2.97 -9.08 -0.70
N GLY A 118 3.07 -7.99 0.09
CA GLY A 118 2.14 -7.74 1.19
C GLY A 118 0.67 -7.66 0.75
N ARG A 119 0.40 -6.97 -0.37
CA ARG A 119 -0.93 -6.92 -0.98
C ARG A 119 -1.43 -8.29 -1.41
N ASN A 120 -0.57 -9.11 -2.01
CA ASN A 120 -0.92 -10.43 -2.53
C ASN A 120 -1.29 -11.41 -1.41
N VAL A 121 -0.75 -11.26 -0.20
CA VAL A 121 -1.18 -12.03 0.99
C VAL A 121 -2.67 -11.79 1.25
N PHE A 122 -3.09 -10.52 1.39
CA PHE A 122 -4.50 -10.20 1.62
C PHE A 122 -5.41 -10.61 0.46
N LYS A 123 -4.96 -10.42 -0.79
CA LYS A 123 -5.69 -10.86 -1.98
C LYS A 123 -5.85 -12.39 -2.00
N GLY A 124 -4.81 -13.12 -1.61
CA GLY A 124 -4.84 -14.58 -1.49
C GLY A 124 -5.79 -15.06 -0.40
N MET A 125 -5.81 -14.39 0.77
CA MET A 125 -6.78 -14.66 1.85
C MET A 125 -8.21 -14.37 1.38
N GLY A 126 -8.44 -13.24 0.72
CA GLY A 126 -9.73 -12.85 0.16
C GLY A 126 -10.28 -13.86 -0.85
N GLY A 127 -9.41 -14.47 -1.67
CA GLY A 127 -9.82 -15.53 -2.59
C GLY A 127 -10.07 -16.87 -1.90
N SER A 128 -9.36 -17.17 -0.80
CA SER A 128 -9.51 -18.45 -0.09
C SER A 128 -10.71 -18.46 0.87
N ALA A 129 -11.02 -17.35 1.54
CA ALA A 129 -12.07 -17.29 2.55
C ALA A 129 -13.48 -17.73 2.03
N PRO A 130 -13.97 -17.29 0.85
CA PRO A 130 -15.22 -17.79 0.31
C PRO A 130 -15.20 -19.27 -0.06
N ALA A 131 -14.05 -19.78 -0.52
CA ALA A 131 -13.88 -21.20 -0.82
C ALA A 131 -14.06 -22.07 0.44
N PHE A 132 -13.46 -21.66 1.57
CA PHE A 132 -13.70 -22.33 2.85
C PHE A 132 -15.11 -22.11 3.38
N GLY A 133 -15.76 -21.00 3.04
CA GLY A 133 -17.18 -20.81 3.27
C GLY A 133 -18.01 -21.89 2.56
N MET A 134 -17.75 -22.16 1.28
CA MET A 134 -18.43 -23.24 0.53
C MET A 134 -18.12 -24.63 1.09
N ILE A 135 -16.86 -24.90 1.48
CA ILE A 135 -16.48 -26.16 2.13
C ILE A 135 -17.30 -26.34 3.41
N GLY A 136 -17.42 -25.28 4.22
CA GLY A 136 -18.24 -25.31 5.43
C GLY A 136 -19.71 -25.59 5.19
N THR A 137 -20.30 -25.09 4.07
CA THR A 137 -21.67 -25.44 3.70
C THR A 137 -21.82 -26.94 3.42
N LEU A 138 -20.87 -27.52 2.68
CA LEU A 138 -20.89 -28.96 2.39
C LEU A 138 -20.76 -29.79 3.68
N ILE A 139 -19.87 -29.40 4.58
CA ILE A 139 -19.71 -30.07 5.88
C ILE A 139 -21.03 -30.01 6.69
N GLY A 140 -21.66 -28.85 6.78
CA GLY A 140 -22.92 -28.66 7.48
C GLY A 140 -24.06 -29.49 6.87
N LEU A 141 -24.14 -29.53 5.53
CA LEU A 141 -25.12 -30.35 4.83
C LEU A 141 -24.89 -31.86 5.03
N VAL A 142 -23.66 -32.33 5.01
CA VAL A 142 -23.33 -33.74 5.28
C VAL A 142 -23.70 -34.10 6.73
N GLN A 143 -23.42 -33.22 7.69
CA GLN A 143 -23.82 -33.43 9.11
C GLN A 143 -25.35 -33.46 9.24
N MET A 144 -26.07 -32.58 8.54
CA MET A 144 -27.53 -32.57 8.53
C MET A 144 -28.08 -33.89 8.02
N LEU A 145 -27.59 -34.39 6.87
CA LEU A 145 -28.00 -35.63 6.27
C LEU A 145 -27.70 -36.85 7.15
N ALA A 146 -26.54 -36.86 7.82
CA ALA A 146 -26.14 -37.93 8.72
C ALA A 146 -27.08 -38.06 9.95
N ASN A 147 -27.66 -36.92 10.37
CA ASN A 147 -28.51 -36.87 11.59
C ASN A 147 -29.99 -36.67 11.29
N MET A 148 -30.46 -37.02 10.08
CA MET A 148 -31.86 -36.83 9.68
C MET A 148 -32.88 -37.58 10.56
N ALA A 149 -32.45 -38.63 11.27
CA ALA A 149 -33.29 -39.35 12.22
C ALA A 149 -33.68 -38.51 13.45
N ASN A 150 -32.90 -37.48 13.80
CA ASN A 150 -33.13 -36.59 14.93
C ASN A 150 -33.43 -35.16 14.47
N PRO A 151 -34.69 -34.73 14.41
CA PRO A 151 -35.05 -33.38 13.94
C PRO A 151 -34.38 -32.24 14.72
N GLN A 152 -33.99 -32.49 16.00
CA GLN A 152 -33.33 -31.51 16.85
C GLN A 152 -31.89 -31.16 16.38
N ASP A 153 -31.23 -32.07 15.64
CA ASP A 153 -29.84 -31.89 15.18
C ASP A 153 -29.77 -31.21 13.79
N ILE A 154 -30.89 -31.15 13.08
CA ILE A 154 -30.99 -30.54 11.74
C ILE A 154 -30.70 -29.03 11.81
N GLY A 155 -31.27 -28.31 12.79
CA GLY A 155 -31.13 -26.87 12.94
C GLY A 155 -29.67 -26.41 13.14
N PRO A 156 -28.94 -26.98 14.11
CA PRO A 156 -27.51 -26.67 14.31
C PRO A 156 -26.63 -26.93 13.08
N ALA A 157 -26.83 -28.04 12.37
CA ALA A 157 -26.08 -28.38 11.15
C ALA A 157 -26.37 -27.40 10.01
N MET A 158 -27.61 -27.00 9.85
CA MET A 158 -28.05 -25.99 8.87
C MET A 158 -27.44 -24.62 9.21
N ALA A 159 -27.37 -24.25 10.49
CA ALA A 159 -26.75 -23.01 10.94
C ALA A 159 -25.25 -22.97 10.58
N ILE A 160 -24.50 -24.08 10.76
CA ILE A 160 -23.12 -24.18 10.33
C ILE A 160 -23.01 -23.91 8.82
N ALA A 161 -23.82 -24.57 7.99
CA ALA A 161 -23.81 -24.41 6.55
C ALA A 161 -24.01 -22.94 6.10
N LEU A 162 -25.00 -22.27 6.66
CA LEU A 162 -25.32 -20.88 6.28
C LEU A 162 -24.28 -19.88 6.83
N LEU A 163 -23.86 -20.05 8.06
CA LEU A 163 -22.94 -19.10 8.71
C LEU A 163 -21.52 -19.18 8.15
N THR A 164 -21.06 -20.36 7.73
CA THR A 164 -19.73 -20.47 7.10
C THR A 164 -19.64 -19.69 5.80
N THR A 165 -20.69 -19.73 4.97
CA THR A 165 -20.75 -18.91 3.76
C THR A 165 -20.76 -17.43 4.09
N LEU A 166 -21.55 -17.02 5.08
CA LEU A 166 -21.58 -15.63 5.56
C LEU A 166 -20.18 -15.17 6.02
N TYR A 167 -19.51 -15.96 6.86
CA TYR A 167 -18.16 -15.64 7.35
C TYR A 167 -17.14 -15.53 6.22
N GLY A 168 -17.16 -16.47 5.28
CA GLY A 168 -16.28 -16.44 4.11
C GLY A 168 -16.46 -15.15 3.29
N ALA A 169 -17.70 -14.77 3.04
CA ALA A 169 -18.04 -13.55 2.32
C ALA A 169 -17.64 -12.28 3.09
N LEU A 170 -17.88 -12.21 4.39
CA LEU A 170 -17.51 -11.07 5.24
C LEU A 170 -16.00 -10.90 5.31
N ILE A 171 -15.25 -11.96 5.58
CA ILE A 171 -13.78 -11.90 5.66
C ILE A 171 -13.20 -11.45 4.32
N ALA A 172 -13.68 -11.98 3.20
CA ALA A 172 -13.20 -11.59 1.88
C ALA A 172 -13.50 -10.13 1.56
N ASN A 173 -14.79 -9.75 1.60
CA ASN A 173 -15.26 -8.50 1.02
C ASN A 173 -15.21 -7.30 1.98
N LEU A 174 -15.25 -7.50 3.29
CA LEU A 174 -15.14 -6.41 4.26
C LEU A 174 -13.72 -6.23 4.82
N VAL A 175 -12.88 -7.26 4.78
CA VAL A 175 -11.54 -7.20 5.39
C VAL A 175 -10.45 -7.34 4.34
N CYS A 176 -10.33 -8.52 3.73
CA CYS A 176 -9.14 -8.86 2.95
C CYS A 176 -9.03 -8.05 1.65
N LEU A 177 -10.08 -7.98 0.86
CA LEU A 177 -10.05 -7.27 -0.43
C LEU A 177 -9.93 -5.76 -0.25
N PRO A 178 -10.67 -5.08 0.65
CA PRO A 178 -10.48 -3.65 0.88
C PRO A 178 -9.08 -3.31 1.42
N LEU A 179 -8.49 -4.18 2.25
CA LEU A 179 -7.10 -4.02 2.70
C LEU A 179 -6.12 -4.13 1.52
N ALA A 180 -6.29 -5.12 0.66
CA ALA A 180 -5.46 -5.28 -0.54
C ALA A 180 -5.55 -4.05 -1.47
N ASP A 181 -6.74 -3.52 -1.67
CA ASP A 181 -6.98 -2.33 -2.50
C ASP A 181 -6.38 -1.07 -1.85
N LYS A 182 -6.52 -0.91 -0.54
CA LYS A 182 -5.90 0.20 0.20
C LYS A 182 -4.39 0.17 0.09
N LEU A 183 -3.77 -1.01 0.21
CA LEU A 183 -2.33 -1.20 0.04
C LEU A 183 -1.89 -0.87 -1.40
N ALA A 184 -2.67 -1.27 -2.41
CA ALA A 184 -2.39 -0.94 -3.81
C ALA A 184 -2.39 0.57 -4.05
N LEU A 185 -3.41 1.27 -3.55
CA LEU A 185 -3.51 2.74 -3.66
C LEU A 185 -2.33 3.44 -2.97
N ARG A 186 -1.97 3.01 -1.76
CA ARG A 186 -0.83 3.56 -1.02
C ARG A 186 0.49 3.34 -1.74
N SER A 187 0.72 2.12 -2.24
CA SER A 187 1.92 1.80 -3.02
C SER A 187 2.03 2.67 -4.28
N GLN A 188 0.91 2.91 -4.98
CA GLN A 188 0.89 3.79 -6.14
C GLN A 188 1.19 5.24 -5.79
N GLN A 189 0.63 5.77 -4.69
CA GLN A 189 0.92 7.12 -4.21
C GLN A 189 2.41 7.29 -3.88
N GLU A 190 2.99 6.32 -3.15
CA GLU A 190 4.42 6.33 -2.80
C GLU A 190 5.30 6.24 -4.05
N GLN A 191 4.91 5.44 -5.03
CA GLN A 191 5.62 5.35 -6.31
C GLN A 191 5.66 6.68 -7.06
N ILE A 192 4.54 7.41 -7.09
CA ILE A 192 4.47 8.74 -7.71
C ILE A 192 5.41 9.71 -6.98
N SER A 193 5.37 9.74 -5.65
CA SER A 193 6.23 10.58 -4.82
C SER A 193 7.72 10.29 -5.03
N LYS A 194 8.11 9.02 -5.01
CA LYS A 194 9.50 8.61 -5.22
C LYS A 194 10.00 8.86 -6.65
N ASN A 195 9.17 8.68 -7.66
CA ASN A 195 9.52 9.04 -9.03
C ASN A 195 9.73 10.56 -9.18
N LEU A 196 8.91 11.38 -8.53
CA LEU A 196 9.09 12.83 -8.51
C LEU A 196 10.43 13.20 -7.86
N ILE A 197 10.77 12.60 -6.71
CA ILE A 197 12.06 12.80 -6.05
C ILE A 197 13.22 12.36 -6.94
N LEU A 198 13.12 11.19 -7.59
CA LEU A 198 14.12 10.68 -8.52
C LEU A 198 14.38 11.67 -9.66
N ASP A 199 13.33 12.13 -10.34
CA ASP A 199 13.46 13.08 -11.45
C ASP A 199 14.00 14.44 -10.99
N ALA A 200 13.62 14.88 -9.77
CA ALA A 200 14.18 16.09 -9.16
C ALA A 200 15.69 15.95 -8.93
N VAL A 201 16.12 14.83 -8.32
CA VAL A 201 17.53 14.57 -8.02
C VAL A 201 18.38 14.47 -9.31
N LEU A 202 17.87 13.79 -10.33
CA LEU A 202 18.52 13.72 -11.64
C LEU A 202 18.57 15.11 -12.31
N GLY A 203 17.53 15.93 -12.15
CA GLY A 203 17.54 17.31 -12.61
C GLY A 203 18.61 18.16 -11.90
N ILE A 204 18.78 18.00 -10.60
CA ILE A 204 19.83 18.68 -9.83
C ILE A 204 21.21 18.20 -10.28
N ALA A 205 21.41 16.90 -10.48
CA ALA A 205 22.69 16.36 -10.98
C ALA A 205 23.07 16.94 -12.35
N ARG A 206 22.08 17.20 -13.23
CA ARG A 206 22.27 17.88 -14.54
C ARG A 206 22.46 19.38 -14.43
N GLY A 207 22.39 19.96 -13.24
CA GLY A 207 22.44 21.41 -13.06
C GLY A 207 21.19 22.16 -13.49
N LEU A 208 20.06 21.48 -13.70
CA LEU A 208 18.80 22.12 -14.04
C LEU A 208 18.31 22.97 -12.87
N SER A 209 17.78 24.13 -13.16
CA SER A 209 17.23 25.03 -12.14
C SER A 209 16.18 25.96 -12.73
N GLY A 210 15.42 26.64 -11.87
CA GLY A 210 14.43 27.62 -12.28
C GLY A 210 13.23 27.00 -12.98
N MET A 211 12.78 27.64 -14.07
CA MET A 211 11.53 27.27 -14.75
C MET A 211 11.59 25.88 -15.40
N VAL A 212 12.72 25.52 -16.03
CA VAL A 212 12.88 24.22 -16.69
C VAL A 212 12.75 23.08 -15.68
N PHE A 213 13.37 23.22 -14.53
CA PHE A 213 13.29 22.24 -13.44
C PHE A 213 11.84 22.08 -12.94
N GLN A 214 11.14 23.20 -12.72
CA GLN A 214 9.73 23.16 -12.27
C GLN A 214 8.82 22.51 -13.32
N GLU A 215 8.98 22.81 -14.60
CA GLU A 215 8.16 22.21 -15.67
C GLU A 215 8.39 20.69 -15.77
N THR A 216 9.63 20.23 -15.56
CA THR A 216 9.93 18.79 -15.52
C THR A 216 9.18 18.09 -14.38
N LEU A 217 9.13 18.70 -13.20
CA LEU A 217 8.46 18.10 -12.03
C LEU A 217 6.94 18.17 -12.10
N LYS A 218 6.38 19.19 -12.76
CA LYS A 218 4.93 19.33 -12.96
C LYS A 218 4.30 18.16 -13.70
N ILE A 219 5.06 17.36 -14.44
CA ILE A 219 4.57 16.18 -15.15
C ILE A 219 3.96 15.18 -14.17
N HIS A 220 4.49 15.08 -12.93
CA HIS A 220 4.02 14.19 -11.87
C HIS A 220 2.73 14.66 -11.18
N LEU A 221 2.31 15.91 -11.43
CA LEU A 221 1.13 16.50 -10.80
C LEU A 221 -0.13 16.25 -11.62
N SER A 222 -1.27 16.16 -10.93
CA SER A 222 -2.57 16.11 -11.61
C SER A 222 -2.86 17.41 -12.36
N PRO A 223 -3.69 17.39 -13.42
CA PRO A 223 -4.04 18.61 -14.16
C PRO A 223 -4.60 19.73 -13.27
N LYS A 224 -5.34 19.38 -12.21
CA LYS A 224 -5.90 20.34 -11.24
C LYS A 224 -4.79 21.01 -10.40
N ASP A 225 -3.80 20.24 -10.00
CA ASP A 225 -2.73 20.70 -9.11
C ASP A 225 -1.67 21.51 -9.87
N ARG A 226 -1.47 21.20 -11.15
CA ARG A 226 -0.64 22.05 -12.05
C ARG A 226 -1.12 23.48 -12.14
N LEU A 227 -2.45 23.72 -12.07
CA LEU A 227 -3.04 25.05 -12.14
C LEU A 227 -2.84 25.86 -10.85
N LYS A 228 -2.59 25.22 -9.72
CA LYS A 228 -2.34 25.88 -8.43
C LYS A 228 -0.91 26.43 -8.32
N ILE A 229 0.03 25.84 -9.07
CA ILE A 229 1.42 26.25 -9.04
C ILE A 229 1.64 27.38 -10.03
N VAL A 230 1.44 28.61 -9.56
CA VAL A 230 1.74 29.82 -10.34
C VAL A 230 3.27 29.92 -10.51
N PRO A 231 3.78 30.15 -11.73
CA PRO A 231 5.21 30.39 -11.93
C PRO A 231 5.65 31.58 -11.06
N ASN A 232 6.70 31.39 -10.25
CA ASN A 232 7.24 32.37 -9.30
C ASN A 232 7.65 33.73 -9.94
N GLY A 233 7.50 33.90 -11.24
CA GLY A 233 7.78 35.16 -11.95
C GLY A 233 6.64 36.20 -11.96
N LYS A 234 5.47 35.89 -11.39
CA LYS A 234 4.34 36.84 -11.35
C LYS A 234 4.06 37.45 -9.98
N LYS A 235 4.75 37.04 -8.93
CA LYS A 235 4.60 37.65 -7.59
C LYS A 235 5.43 38.94 -7.40
N GLU A 236 6.44 39.21 -8.26
CA GLU A 236 7.24 40.43 -8.16
C GLU A 236 6.73 41.61 -9.02
N ALA A 237 5.66 41.41 -9.80
CA ALA A 237 5.11 42.46 -10.67
C ALA A 237 3.87 43.15 -10.09
N SER A 238 3.51 42.90 -8.82
CA SER A 238 2.34 43.51 -8.15
C SER A 238 2.65 43.97 -6.71
N ALA A 239 3.85 44.51 -6.48
CA ALA A 239 4.21 45.25 -5.26
C ALA A 239 4.69 46.64 -5.62
#